data_8fad1a3121ab51ade2078049f707b75e
#
_entry.id   8fad1a3121ab51ade2078049f707b75e
#
_cell.length_a   1.000
_cell.length_b   1.000
_cell.length_c   1.000
_cell.angle_alpha   90.00
_cell.angle_beta   90.00
_cell.angle_gamma   90.00
#
_symmetry.space_group_name_H-M   'P 1'
#
loop_
_entity.id
_entity.type
_entity.pdbx_description
1 polymer ?
#
loop_
_entity_poly.entity_id
_entity_poly.type
_entity_poly.pdbx_seq_one_letter_code
_entity_poly.pdbx_strand_id
1 'polypeptide(L)'
;EGQRVFDRQGTPPVPLVPLILDQNIRNTRQIAIAFQPLVDHPMRYLGGDGPDVVFVPCAREDVMDAGDDQIDKLLDEGWRPQDVALLSTSSRHPEQIARQAEGVEKYWDSFWDVDQVFYGHVLGFKGLERRAVVLVVNDKGAFDRSRERLYVGLSRARDQLVVCGDPDFIAQVGGHDL
;
A
#
# COMPACT_ATOMS: atom_id res chain seq x y z
N GLU A 1 -9.92 -1.02 -12.75
CA GLU A 1 -10.62 0.28 -12.74
C GLU A 1 -10.31 1.12 -11.50
N GLY A 2 -9.98 0.53 -10.34
CA GLY A 2 -9.62 1.24 -9.10
C GLY A 2 -8.37 2.13 -9.17
N GLN A 3 -7.65 2.15 -10.28
CA GLN A 3 -6.47 2.99 -10.52
C GLN A 3 -6.65 3.97 -11.67
N ARG A 4 -7.81 4.58 -11.81
CA ARG A 4 -8.04 5.58 -12.87
C ARG A 4 -7.06 6.74 -12.75
N VAL A 5 -6.23 6.92 -13.76
CA VAL A 5 -5.29 8.05 -13.87
C VAL A 5 -5.98 9.26 -14.52
N PHE A 6 -7.01 9.02 -15.33
CA PHE A 6 -7.74 10.04 -16.06
C PHE A 6 -9.24 9.79 -15.97
N ASP A 7 -9.97 10.79 -15.52
CA ASP A 7 -11.43 10.83 -15.57
C ASP A 7 -11.85 11.41 -16.93
N ARG A 8 -11.69 10.63 -18.00
CA ARG A 8 -12.19 11.01 -19.33
C ARG A 8 -13.56 10.39 -19.54
N GLN A 9 -14.58 11.17 -19.34
CA GLN A 9 -15.90 10.90 -19.90
C GLN A 9 -15.86 11.21 -21.42
N GLY A 10 -15.81 10.16 -22.22
CA GLY A 10 -15.87 10.31 -23.68
C GLY A 10 -15.67 8.98 -24.39
N THR A 11 -16.30 8.84 -25.55
CA THR A 11 -16.09 7.69 -26.44
C THR A 11 -14.69 7.78 -27.03
N PRO A 12 -13.84 6.75 -26.93
CA PRO A 12 -12.51 6.78 -27.53
C PRO A 12 -12.62 6.98 -29.05
N PRO A 13 -11.66 7.71 -29.66
CA PRO A 13 -11.69 8.04 -31.08
C PRO A 13 -11.53 6.81 -31.99
N VAL A 14 -11.17 5.68 -31.42
CA VAL A 14 -11.07 4.38 -32.13
C VAL A 14 -11.79 3.31 -31.30
N PRO A 15 -12.41 2.30 -31.94
CA PRO A 15 -13.02 1.20 -31.22
C PRO A 15 -11.94 0.43 -30.45
N LEU A 16 -12.07 0.39 -29.13
CA LEU A 16 -11.16 -0.36 -28.25
C LEU A 16 -11.83 -1.68 -27.87
N VAL A 17 -11.07 -2.77 -27.97
CA VAL A 17 -11.46 -4.05 -27.40
C VAL A 17 -11.06 -4.04 -25.92
N PRO A 18 -12.02 -4.13 -24.97
CA PRO A 18 -11.67 -4.17 -23.56
C PRO A 18 -10.94 -5.49 -23.25
N LEU A 19 -9.74 -5.38 -22.67
CA LEU A 19 -9.00 -6.49 -22.12
C LEU A 19 -9.10 -6.44 -20.60
N ILE A 20 -9.65 -7.49 -20.01
CA ILE A 20 -9.75 -7.62 -18.56
C ILE A 20 -8.50 -8.36 -18.07
N LEU A 21 -7.72 -7.71 -17.20
CA LEU A 21 -6.62 -8.34 -16.48
C LEU A 21 -7.17 -8.85 -15.15
N ASP A 22 -7.52 -10.12 -15.11
CA ASP A 22 -8.15 -10.79 -13.96
C ASP A 22 -7.17 -11.66 -13.15
N GLN A 23 -5.89 -11.66 -13.52
CA GLN A 23 -4.87 -12.50 -12.90
C GLN A 23 -3.92 -11.66 -12.03
N ASN A 24 -3.80 -12.05 -10.76
CA ASN A 24 -2.82 -11.50 -9.85
C ASN A 24 -1.67 -12.50 -9.67
N ILE A 25 -0.50 -12.14 -10.18
CA ILE A 25 0.75 -12.92 -10.09
C ILE A 25 1.80 -12.21 -9.24
N ARG A 26 1.52 -10.99 -8.81
CA ARG A 26 2.48 -10.12 -8.10
C ARG A 26 2.54 -10.42 -6.61
N ASN A 27 1.38 -10.44 -6.01
CA ASN A 27 1.23 -10.55 -4.56
C ASN A 27 1.09 -12.01 -4.16
N THR A 28 1.50 -12.35 -2.93
CA THR A 28 1.09 -13.63 -2.34
C THR A 28 -0.42 -13.74 -2.29
N ARG A 29 -0.91 -14.98 -2.21
CA ARG A 29 -2.35 -15.26 -2.15
C ARG A 29 -3.01 -14.54 -0.97
N GLN A 30 -2.39 -14.53 0.20
CA GLN A 30 -2.91 -13.89 1.41
C GLN A 30 -3.10 -12.40 1.20
N ILE A 31 -2.10 -11.72 0.62
CA ILE A 31 -2.19 -10.30 0.30
C ILE A 31 -3.29 -10.03 -0.74
N ALA A 32 -3.37 -10.86 -1.77
CA ALA A 32 -4.37 -10.68 -2.83
C ALA A 32 -5.80 -10.86 -2.29
N ILE A 33 -6.04 -11.78 -1.35
CA ILE A 33 -7.31 -11.95 -0.67
C ILE A 33 -7.65 -10.71 0.16
N ALA A 34 -6.71 -10.14 0.89
CA ALA A 34 -6.94 -8.98 1.75
C ALA A 34 -7.47 -7.75 0.99
N PHE A 35 -7.05 -7.52 -0.24
CA PHE A 35 -7.59 -6.39 -1.01
C PHE A 35 -8.67 -6.75 -2.04
N GLN A 36 -9.07 -8.03 -2.13
CA GLN A 36 -10.15 -8.47 -3.03
C GLN A 36 -11.48 -7.71 -2.81
N PRO A 37 -11.91 -7.40 -1.57
CA PRO A 37 -13.14 -6.64 -1.33
C PRO A 37 -13.14 -5.22 -1.91
N LEU A 38 -11.93 -4.70 -2.23
CA LEU A 38 -11.75 -3.34 -2.77
C LEU A 38 -11.78 -3.30 -4.30
N VAL A 39 -11.85 -4.44 -4.99
CA VAL A 39 -11.90 -4.51 -6.45
C VAL A 39 -13.29 -4.91 -6.95
N ASP A 40 -13.68 -4.34 -8.07
CA ASP A 40 -15.03 -4.53 -8.64
C ASP A 40 -15.21 -5.91 -9.30
N HIS A 41 -14.11 -6.60 -9.61
CA HIS A 41 -14.14 -7.88 -10.31
C HIS A 41 -13.32 -8.94 -9.57
N PRO A 42 -13.79 -10.21 -9.54
CA PRO A 42 -13.01 -11.30 -8.97
C PRO A 42 -11.65 -11.43 -9.68
N MET A 43 -10.59 -11.60 -8.88
CA MET A 43 -9.25 -11.87 -9.40
C MET A 43 -8.89 -13.35 -9.23
N ARG A 44 -8.14 -13.88 -10.18
CA ARG A 44 -7.51 -15.20 -10.06
C ARG A 44 -6.15 -15.04 -9.38
N TYR A 45 -5.97 -15.67 -8.24
CA TYR A 45 -4.71 -15.64 -7.50
C TYR A 45 -3.75 -16.67 -8.08
N LEU A 46 -2.71 -16.22 -8.73
CA LEU A 46 -1.66 -17.05 -9.31
C LEU A 46 -0.30 -16.84 -8.61
N GLY A 47 -0.24 -15.91 -7.67
CA GLY A 47 0.89 -15.78 -6.74
C GLY A 47 0.96 -16.97 -5.80
N GLY A 48 2.16 -17.30 -5.32
CA GLY A 48 2.38 -18.34 -4.33
C GLY A 48 1.75 -18.01 -2.99
N ASP A 49 1.67 -19.01 -2.10
CA ASP A 49 1.31 -18.78 -0.71
C ASP A 49 2.44 -18.01 -0.01
N GLY A 50 2.06 -17.13 0.90
CA GLY A 50 2.95 -16.34 1.73
C GLY A 50 2.48 -16.31 3.18
N PRO A 51 3.14 -15.54 4.04
CA PRO A 51 2.66 -15.33 5.40
C PRO A 51 1.31 -14.60 5.41
N ASP A 52 0.59 -14.75 6.51
CA ASP A 52 -0.67 -14.05 6.72
C ASP A 52 -0.43 -12.53 6.76
N VAL A 53 -1.43 -11.78 6.32
CA VAL A 53 -1.45 -10.33 6.49
C VAL A 53 -1.56 -10.02 7.99
N VAL A 54 -0.65 -9.21 8.50
CA VAL A 54 -0.66 -8.80 9.90
C VAL A 54 -1.47 -7.52 10.03
N PHE A 55 -2.51 -7.54 10.85
CA PHE A 55 -3.26 -6.35 11.20
C PHE A 55 -2.91 -5.90 12.62
N VAL A 56 -2.54 -4.61 12.76
CA VAL A 56 -2.17 -3.97 14.03
C VAL A 56 -3.22 -2.89 14.33
N PRO A 57 -4.24 -3.22 15.14
CA PRO A 57 -5.26 -2.24 15.51
C PRO A 57 -4.66 -1.16 16.42
N CYS A 58 -4.82 0.09 16.02
CA CYS A 58 -4.34 1.24 16.80
C CYS A 58 -5.18 2.48 16.50
N ALA A 59 -5.17 3.42 17.43
CA ALA A 59 -5.78 4.72 17.21
C ALA A 59 -5.02 5.50 16.12
N ARG A 60 -5.72 6.38 15.44
CA ARG A 60 -5.13 7.14 14.32
C ARG A 60 -3.94 8.01 14.75
N GLU A 61 -3.95 8.55 15.95
CA GLU A 61 -2.87 9.34 16.54
C GLU A 61 -1.59 8.53 16.76
N ASP A 62 -1.70 7.24 17.06
CA ASP A 62 -0.59 6.34 17.37
C ASP A 62 -0.10 5.55 16.15
N VAL A 63 -0.78 5.70 14.99
CA VAL A 63 -0.56 4.82 13.82
C VAL A 63 0.84 4.95 13.21
N MET A 64 1.48 6.12 13.33
CA MET A 64 2.85 6.32 12.84
C MET A 64 3.85 5.56 13.71
N ASP A 65 3.74 5.71 15.04
CA ASP A 65 4.60 5.01 15.99
C ASP A 65 4.39 3.49 15.88
N ALA A 66 3.14 3.04 15.77
CA ALA A 66 2.82 1.64 15.51
C ALA A 66 3.45 1.13 14.20
N GLY A 67 3.50 1.98 13.17
CA GLY A 67 4.17 1.67 11.91
C GLY A 67 5.68 1.50 12.08
N ASP A 68 6.33 2.39 12.81
CA ASP A 68 7.77 2.32 13.07
C ASP A 68 8.12 1.07 13.91
N ASP A 69 7.32 0.74 14.93
CA ASP A 69 7.48 -0.50 15.69
C ASP A 69 7.42 -1.75 14.79
N GLN A 70 6.58 -1.74 13.76
CA GLN A 70 6.49 -2.86 12.82
C GLN A 70 7.67 -2.88 11.83
N ILE A 71 8.23 -1.74 11.46
CA ILE A 71 9.49 -1.69 10.70
C ILE A 71 10.60 -2.34 11.51
N ASP A 72 10.79 -1.92 12.76
CA ASP A 72 11.83 -2.47 13.64
C ASP A 72 11.68 -4.00 13.78
N LYS A 73 10.45 -4.46 14.00
CA LYS A 73 10.14 -5.89 14.09
C LYS A 73 10.51 -6.65 12.81
N LEU A 74 10.18 -6.12 11.63
CA LEU A 74 10.56 -6.75 10.36
C LEU A 74 12.09 -6.83 10.20
N LEU A 75 12.81 -5.78 10.58
CA LEU A 75 14.28 -5.78 10.54
C LEU A 75 14.87 -6.81 11.51
N ASP A 76 14.33 -6.92 12.72
CA ASP A 76 14.71 -7.93 13.72
C ASP A 76 14.41 -9.37 13.24
N GLU A 77 13.36 -9.56 12.46
CA GLU A 77 13.02 -10.83 11.79
C GLU A 77 13.95 -11.14 10.60
N GLY A 78 14.86 -10.24 10.25
CA GLY A 78 15.88 -10.43 9.22
C GLY A 78 15.50 -9.91 7.84
N TRP A 79 14.46 -9.11 7.70
CA TRP A 79 14.20 -8.40 6.46
C TRP A 79 15.29 -7.36 6.22
N ARG A 80 15.76 -7.25 4.98
CA ARG A 80 16.76 -6.24 4.64
C ARG A 80 16.06 -4.87 4.48
N PRO A 81 16.67 -3.76 4.92
CA PRO A 81 16.08 -2.43 4.81
C PRO A 81 15.56 -2.12 3.40
N GLN A 82 16.32 -2.43 2.38
CA GLN A 82 15.97 -2.24 0.97
C GLN A 82 14.71 -3.00 0.52
N ASP A 83 14.31 -4.05 1.22
CA ASP A 83 13.14 -4.86 0.88
C ASP A 83 11.87 -4.37 1.57
N VAL A 84 11.99 -3.37 2.47
CA VAL A 84 10.92 -2.86 3.32
C VAL A 84 10.52 -1.44 2.93
N ALA A 85 9.24 -1.13 2.99
CA ALA A 85 8.74 0.24 2.90
C ALA A 85 7.63 0.49 3.93
N LEU A 86 7.60 1.68 4.51
CA LEU A 86 6.45 2.22 5.22
C LEU A 86 5.70 3.17 4.30
N LEU A 87 4.40 2.93 4.10
CA LEU A 87 3.55 3.75 3.26
C LEU A 87 2.38 4.33 4.06
N SER A 88 2.14 5.63 3.95
CA SER A 88 1.02 6.32 4.56
C SER A 88 -0.11 6.61 3.56
N THR A 89 -1.36 6.59 4.02
CA THR A 89 -2.53 6.84 3.16
C THR A 89 -2.91 8.32 3.06
N SER A 90 -2.57 9.14 4.05
CA SER A 90 -2.96 10.56 4.13
C SER A 90 -1.78 11.46 4.49
N SER A 91 -1.52 11.71 5.77
CA SER A 91 -0.38 12.53 6.18
C SER A 91 0.93 11.78 5.93
N ARG A 92 1.93 12.49 5.43
CA ARG A 92 3.26 11.91 5.20
C ARG A 92 3.95 11.60 6.52
N HIS A 93 4.71 10.53 6.55
CA HIS A 93 5.58 10.19 7.67
C HIS A 93 6.66 11.27 7.88
N PRO A 94 7.05 11.58 9.15
CA PRO A 94 8.09 12.57 9.44
C PRO A 94 9.41 12.31 8.68
N GLU A 95 9.84 11.05 8.62
CA GLU A 95 11.03 10.64 7.88
C GLU A 95 10.92 10.93 6.37
N GLN A 96 9.76 10.70 5.77
CA GLN A 96 9.50 11.07 4.38
C GLN A 96 9.63 12.58 4.18
N ILE A 97 9.09 13.39 5.11
CA ILE A 97 9.15 14.84 5.05
C ILE A 97 10.60 15.32 5.14
N ALA A 98 11.37 14.76 6.09
CA ALA A 98 12.77 15.10 6.29
C ALA A 98 13.60 14.82 5.02
N ARG A 99 13.45 13.63 4.43
CA ARG A 99 14.17 13.27 3.19
C ARG A 99 13.75 14.14 2.00
N GLN A 100 12.47 14.47 1.87
CA GLN A 100 11.99 15.36 0.82
C GLN A 100 12.52 16.79 0.96
N ALA A 101 12.77 17.25 2.18
CA ALA A 101 13.39 18.57 2.43
C ALA A 101 14.84 18.64 1.95
N GLU A 102 15.53 17.52 1.85
CA GLU A 102 16.89 17.43 1.29
C GLU A 102 16.92 17.50 -0.25
N GLY A 103 15.78 17.30 -0.90
CA GLY A 103 15.60 17.34 -2.34
C GLY A 103 14.89 16.11 -2.90
N VAL A 104 14.17 16.31 -4.01
CA VAL A 104 13.36 15.26 -4.63
C VAL A 104 14.23 14.11 -5.15
N GLU A 105 15.41 14.43 -5.72
CA GLU A 105 16.34 13.41 -6.22
C GLU A 105 16.82 12.52 -5.07
N LYS A 106 17.35 13.10 -3.99
CA LYS A 106 17.81 12.37 -2.81
C LYS A 106 16.71 11.53 -2.16
N TYR A 107 15.48 12.07 -2.15
CA TYR A 107 14.34 11.30 -1.66
C TYR A 107 14.11 10.02 -2.48
N TRP A 108 14.18 10.11 -3.81
CA TRP A 108 14.01 8.93 -4.66
C TRP A 108 15.25 8.04 -4.70
N ASP A 109 16.44 8.57 -4.47
CA ASP A 109 17.66 7.77 -4.30
C ASP A 109 17.53 6.82 -3.11
N SER A 110 16.86 7.23 -2.02
CA SER A 110 16.59 6.37 -0.87
C SER A 110 15.74 5.14 -1.21
N PHE A 111 15.01 5.16 -2.32
CA PHE A 111 14.29 3.98 -2.81
C PHE A 111 15.24 2.89 -3.32
N TRP A 112 16.42 3.25 -3.81
CA TRP A 112 17.42 2.32 -4.34
C TRP A 112 18.53 2.01 -3.34
N ASP A 113 18.55 2.70 -2.21
CA ASP A 113 19.55 2.51 -1.17
C ASP A 113 19.34 1.16 -0.48
N VAL A 114 20.42 0.38 -0.38
CA VAL A 114 20.37 -0.98 0.17
C VAL A 114 20.31 -1.01 1.70
N ASP A 115 20.72 0.07 2.34
CA ASP A 115 20.82 0.19 3.79
C ASP A 115 19.65 0.97 4.41
N GLN A 116 18.67 1.36 3.60
CA GLN A 116 17.55 2.18 4.06
C GLN A 116 16.19 1.56 3.79
N VAL A 117 15.30 1.71 4.79
CA VAL A 117 13.85 1.52 4.61
C VAL A 117 13.30 2.70 3.84
N PHE A 118 12.42 2.45 2.89
CA PHE A 118 11.76 3.53 2.15
C PHE A 118 10.49 4.00 2.87
N TYR A 119 10.40 5.31 3.09
CA TYR A 119 9.21 5.97 3.66
C TYR A 119 8.48 6.75 2.56
N GLY A 120 7.21 6.42 2.33
CA GLY A 120 6.47 7.01 1.22
C GLY A 120 4.98 7.22 1.49
N HIS A 121 4.35 7.89 0.55
CA HIS A 121 2.89 8.04 0.51
C HIS A 121 2.32 7.16 -0.60
N VAL A 122 1.21 6.47 -0.36
CA VAL A 122 0.62 5.50 -1.29
C VAL A 122 0.43 6.03 -2.71
N LEU A 123 0.03 7.28 -2.89
CA LEU A 123 -0.17 7.86 -4.22
C LEU A 123 1.14 8.09 -4.98
N GLY A 124 2.22 8.46 -4.27
CA GLY A 124 3.55 8.59 -4.85
C GLY A 124 4.19 7.24 -5.17
N PHE A 125 3.75 6.19 -4.50
CA PHE A 125 4.23 4.82 -4.68
C PHE A 125 3.44 4.04 -5.75
N LYS A 126 2.52 4.71 -6.44
CA LYS A 126 1.72 4.08 -7.50
C LYS A 126 2.63 3.59 -8.64
N GLY A 127 2.57 2.30 -8.97
CA GLY A 127 3.44 1.65 -9.96
C GLY A 127 4.70 1.02 -9.39
N LEU A 128 5.07 1.33 -8.15
CA LEU A 128 6.18 0.71 -7.43
C LEU A 128 5.70 -0.44 -6.55
N GLU A 129 6.64 -1.21 -6.02
CA GLU A 129 6.39 -2.32 -5.11
C GLU A 129 7.58 -2.55 -4.18
N ARG A 130 7.34 -3.24 -3.06
CA ARG A 130 8.36 -3.75 -2.14
C ARG A 130 8.01 -5.18 -1.73
N ARG A 131 9.01 -5.92 -1.28
CA ARG A 131 8.79 -7.26 -0.76
C ARG A 131 7.97 -7.24 0.52
N ALA A 132 8.30 -6.36 1.46
CA ALA A 132 7.53 -6.11 2.67
C ALA A 132 7.02 -4.66 2.71
N VAL A 133 5.77 -4.48 3.07
CA VAL A 133 5.17 -3.15 3.25
C VAL A 133 4.47 -3.07 4.59
N VAL A 134 4.78 -2.02 5.34
CA VAL A 134 3.99 -1.55 6.47
C VAL A 134 3.10 -0.41 5.97
N LEU A 135 1.80 -0.63 5.94
CA LEU A 135 0.80 0.36 5.54
C LEU A 135 0.19 1.02 6.77
N VAL A 136 0.44 2.31 6.94
CA VAL A 136 -0.20 3.12 7.99
C VAL A 136 -1.42 3.83 7.43
N VAL A 137 -2.60 3.48 7.94
CA VAL A 137 -3.89 4.03 7.53
C VAL A 137 -4.24 5.21 8.44
N ASN A 138 -3.84 6.41 8.05
CA ASN A 138 -3.90 7.62 8.87
C ASN A 138 -4.87 8.69 8.36
N ASP A 139 -5.88 8.29 7.61
CA ASP A 139 -6.93 9.20 7.12
C ASP A 139 -7.74 9.82 8.26
N LYS A 140 -8.17 11.08 8.10
CA LYS A 140 -8.97 11.83 9.09
C LYS A 140 -10.49 11.63 8.94
N GLY A 141 -10.90 10.65 8.19
CA GLY A 141 -12.30 10.33 7.87
C GLY A 141 -12.40 9.74 6.48
N ALA A 142 -13.56 9.21 6.14
CA ALA A 142 -13.82 8.67 4.81
C ALA A 142 -13.95 9.82 3.79
N PHE A 143 -13.03 9.87 2.86
CA PHE A 143 -13.03 10.79 1.72
C PHE A 143 -13.24 10.01 0.42
N ASP A 144 -13.63 10.69 -0.65
CA ASP A 144 -13.89 10.07 -1.97
C ASP A 144 -12.79 9.12 -2.47
N ARG A 145 -11.54 9.32 -2.03
CA ARG A 145 -10.40 8.53 -2.47
C ARG A 145 -9.82 7.60 -1.39
N SER A 146 -10.44 7.48 -0.22
CA SER A 146 -9.93 6.63 0.87
C SER A 146 -9.89 5.16 0.45
N ARG A 147 -10.94 4.68 -0.20
CA ARG A 147 -11.00 3.32 -0.76
C ARG A 147 -9.89 3.06 -1.80
N GLU A 148 -9.67 4.01 -2.72
CA GLU A 148 -8.58 3.91 -3.72
C GLU A 148 -7.21 3.87 -3.03
N ARG A 149 -6.98 4.72 -2.02
CA ARG A 149 -5.71 4.77 -1.29
C ARG A 149 -5.45 3.48 -0.52
N LEU A 150 -6.47 2.95 0.15
CA LEU A 150 -6.37 1.66 0.83
C LEU A 150 -6.01 0.56 -0.17
N TYR A 151 -6.75 0.43 -1.27
CA TYR A 151 -6.46 -0.55 -2.33
C TYR A 151 -5.04 -0.40 -2.89
N VAL A 152 -4.61 0.82 -3.20
CA VAL A 152 -3.23 1.06 -3.69
C VAL A 152 -2.22 0.61 -2.64
N GLY A 153 -2.39 0.97 -1.38
CA GLY A 153 -1.47 0.61 -0.31
C GLY A 153 -1.35 -0.90 -0.12
N LEU A 154 -2.47 -1.60 0.04
CA LEU A 154 -2.52 -3.05 0.23
C LEU A 154 -1.86 -3.82 -0.91
N SER A 155 -2.03 -3.33 -2.15
CA SER A 155 -1.50 -4.00 -3.34
C SER A 155 -0.01 -3.75 -3.63
N ARG A 156 0.71 -3.00 -2.77
CA ARG A 156 2.14 -2.66 -2.98
C ARG A 156 3.11 -3.70 -2.42
N ALA A 157 2.68 -4.51 -1.47
CA ALA A 157 3.49 -5.59 -0.92
C ALA A 157 3.50 -6.80 -1.86
N ARG A 158 4.68 -7.43 -2.01
CA ARG A 158 4.80 -8.69 -2.76
C ARG A 158 4.67 -9.91 -1.85
N ASP A 159 5.42 -9.91 -0.77
CA ASP A 159 5.65 -11.09 0.08
C ASP A 159 5.02 -10.94 1.48
N GLN A 160 5.19 -9.79 2.13
CA GLN A 160 4.67 -9.51 3.48
C GLN A 160 3.93 -8.19 3.53
N LEU A 161 2.75 -8.18 4.15
CA LEU A 161 1.96 -6.99 4.38
C LEU A 161 1.61 -6.87 5.86
N VAL A 162 1.90 -5.70 6.43
CA VAL A 162 1.45 -5.29 7.76
C VAL A 162 0.56 -4.05 7.58
N VAL A 163 -0.59 -4.03 8.22
CA VAL A 163 -1.54 -2.89 8.17
C VAL A 163 -1.76 -2.37 9.58
N CYS A 164 -1.39 -1.11 9.81
CA CYS A 164 -1.63 -0.41 11.08
C CYS A 164 -2.77 0.59 10.89
N GLY A 165 -3.75 0.60 11.78
CA GLY A 165 -4.84 1.57 11.70
C GLY A 165 -6.06 1.25 12.55
N ASP A 166 -7.01 2.16 12.49
CA ASP A 166 -8.30 2.04 13.16
C ASP A 166 -9.17 1.01 12.41
N PRO A 167 -9.55 -0.12 13.04
CA PRO A 167 -10.35 -1.16 12.42
C PRO A 167 -11.72 -0.66 11.94
N ASP A 168 -12.36 0.24 12.68
CA ASP A 168 -13.68 0.78 12.31
C ASP A 168 -13.59 1.63 11.05
N PHE A 169 -12.54 2.45 10.93
CA PHE A 169 -12.29 3.22 9.73
C PHE A 169 -11.99 2.33 8.52
N ILE A 170 -11.12 1.33 8.68
CA ILE A 170 -10.75 0.39 7.61
C ILE A 170 -11.98 -0.37 7.11
N ALA A 171 -12.81 -0.87 8.03
CA ALA A 171 -14.07 -1.51 7.68
C ALA A 171 -15.03 -0.56 6.94
N GLN A 172 -15.13 0.69 7.39
CA GLN A 172 -15.97 1.71 6.74
C GLN A 172 -15.58 1.97 5.29
N VAL A 173 -14.30 1.94 4.95
CA VAL A 173 -13.83 2.17 3.56
C VAL A 173 -13.77 0.91 2.72
N GLY A 174 -14.20 -0.22 3.24
CA GLY A 174 -14.39 -1.48 2.52
C GLY A 174 -13.31 -2.54 2.75
N GLY A 175 -12.53 -2.42 3.81
CA GLY A 175 -11.54 -3.42 4.23
C GLY A 175 -12.08 -4.41 5.26
N HIS A 176 -13.28 -4.93 5.07
CA HIS A 176 -13.97 -5.78 6.07
C HIS A 176 -13.28 -7.11 6.38
N ASP A 177 -12.43 -7.58 5.48
CA ASP A 177 -11.78 -8.90 5.58
C ASP A 177 -10.26 -8.79 5.89
N LEU A 178 -9.84 -7.63 6.43
CA LEU A 178 -8.46 -7.39 6.87
C LEU A 178 -8.24 -7.85 8.30
#